data_0720438f32f8e16d397bce039bbb280d
#
_entry.id   0720438f32f8e16d397bce039bbb280d
#
_cell.length_a   1.000
_cell.length_b   1.000
_cell.length_c   1.000
_cell.angle_alpha   90.00
_cell.angle_beta   90.00
_cell.angle_gamma   90.00
#
_symmetry.space_group_name_H-M   'P 1'
#
loop_
_entity.id
_entity.type
_entity.pdbx_description
1 polymer ?
#
loop_
_entity_poly.entity_id
_entity_poly.type
_entity_poly.pdbx_seq_one_letter_code
_entity_poly.pdbx_strand_id
1 'polypeptide(L)'
;MSASSLPLPQGKSVSLKQFVSRHINEIGLLVVIAILYLVFSLNAPGFISLNNQMNVLRGVFNVPSFVATLGLWSALRGMGLFMTNALPVPIDENEVLDWLGGQFLGVPVSALIMIVLFALFVFISRKTAFGRSVFAVGGNATAAQLCGINVRRVRILIFTLSGLLAAVTGILLAARLGSGNAGAANGLEFDVIAAVVVGGTALSGGRGSLFGTLLGVLVITLIGNGLVLLGINSFFQQVVRGVIIVVAVLANILLTQRSSKAKR
;
A
#
# COMPACT_ATOMS: atom_id res chain seq x y z
N MET A 1 60.27 35.63 -19.53
CA MET A 1 58.91 35.15 -19.66
C MET A 1 58.98 33.65 -19.98
N SER A 2 58.89 32.81 -18.96
CA SER A 2 58.95 31.35 -19.12
C SER A 2 57.50 30.83 -19.03
N ALA A 3 56.99 30.20 -20.11
CA ALA A 3 55.70 29.56 -20.16
C ALA A 3 55.75 28.22 -19.42
N SER A 4 55.04 28.11 -18.32
CA SER A 4 54.83 26.85 -17.58
C SER A 4 53.84 26.00 -18.31
N SER A 5 54.29 24.87 -18.86
CA SER A 5 53.47 23.82 -19.45
C SER A 5 52.66 23.10 -18.36
N LEU A 6 51.34 23.20 -18.42
CA LEU A 6 50.40 22.39 -17.60
C LEU A 6 50.47 20.93 -18.06
N PRO A 7 50.59 19.96 -17.14
CA PRO A 7 50.55 18.55 -17.50
C PRO A 7 49.11 18.15 -17.86
N LEU A 8 48.94 17.43 -18.99
CA LEU A 8 47.71 16.83 -19.42
C LEU A 8 47.24 15.72 -18.45
N PRO A 9 45.94 15.57 -18.13
CA PRO A 9 45.47 14.55 -17.25
C PRO A 9 45.67 13.15 -17.86
N GLN A 10 46.49 12.34 -17.21
CA GLN A 10 46.66 10.91 -17.56
C GLN A 10 45.35 10.17 -17.26
N GLY A 11 44.69 9.66 -18.28
CA GLY A 11 43.56 8.77 -18.18
C GLY A 11 43.92 7.49 -17.44
N LYS A 12 43.45 7.33 -16.20
CA LYS A 12 43.60 6.07 -15.44
C LYS A 12 42.73 5.02 -16.14
N SER A 13 43.37 4.01 -16.77
CA SER A 13 42.69 2.81 -17.24
C SER A 13 42.10 2.08 -16.04
N VAL A 14 40.77 2.13 -15.90
CA VAL A 14 40.03 1.41 -14.86
C VAL A 14 40.16 -0.07 -15.18
N SER A 15 40.83 -0.85 -14.32
CA SER A 15 40.97 -2.28 -14.47
C SER A 15 39.59 -2.94 -14.49
N LEU A 16 39.39 -3.91 -15.42
CA LEU A 16 38.13 -4.67 -15.58
C LEU A 16 37.64 -5.26 -14.24
N LYS A 17 38.56 -5.69 -13.36
CA LYS A 17 38.26 -6.17 -12.00
C LYS A 17 37.66 -5.07 -11.10
N GLN A 18 38.14 -3.84 -11.18
CA GLN A 18 37.57 -2.73 -10.40
C GLN A 18 36.22 -2.29 -10.92
N PHE A 19 35.99 -2.34 -12.23
CA PHE A 19 34.69 -2.09 -12.84
C PHE A 19 33.65 -3.13 -12.39
N VAL A 20 34.01 -4.43 -12.45
CA VAL A 20 33.13 -5.55 -12.05
C VAL A 20 32.80 -5.50 -10.55
N SER A 21 33.79 -5.24 -9.67
CA SER A 21 33.54 -5.19 -8.22
C SER A 21 32.67 -3.99 -7.81
N ARG A 22 32.70 -2.91 -8.57
CA ARG A 22 31.86 -1.72 -8.31
C ARG A 22 30.41 -1.90 -8.76
N HIS A 23 30.17 -2.77 -9.75
CA HIS A 23 28.87 -2.98 -10.38
C HIS A 23 28.35 -4.43 -10.19
N ILE A 24 28.90 -5.16 -9.21
CA ILE A 24 28.56 -6.58 -9.01
C ILE A 24 27.07 -6.82 -8.78
N ASN A 25 26.38 -5.88 -8.09
CA ASN A 25 24.96 -5.94 -7.87
C ASN A 25 24.15 -5.70 -9.16
N GLU A 26 24.62 -4.82 -10.01
CA GLU A 26 24.00 -4.50 -11.31
C GLU A 26 24.17 -5.63 -12.30
N ILE A 27 25.38 -6.23 -12.31
CA ILE A 27 25.69 -7.42 -13.14
C ILE A 27 24.87 -8.62 -12.69
N GLY A 28 24.73 -8.85 -11.36
CA GLY A 28 23.89 -9.90 -10.82
C GLY A 28 22.44 -9.74 -11.23
N LEU A 29 21.91 -8.52 -11.18
CA LEU A 29 20.54 -8.23 -11.60
C LEU A 29 20.34 -8.45 -13.12
N LEU A 30 21.29 -8.05 -13.94
CA LEU A 30 21.28 -8.30 -15.38
C LEU A 30 21.26 -9.79 -15.71
N VAL A 31 22.02 -10.60 -15.00
CA VAL A 31 22.02 -12.07 -15.15
C VAL A 31 20.66 -12.64 -14.79
N VAL A 32 20.05 -12.21 -13.68
CA VAL A 32 18.70 -12.65 -13.29
C VAL A 32 17.66 -12.25 -14.35
N ILE A 33 17.73 -11.02 -14.85
CA ILE A 33 16.83 -10.55 -15.92
C ILE A 33 17.01 -11.39 -17.19
N ALA A 34 18.25 -11.68 -17.57
CA ALA A 34 18.55 -12.50 -18.74
C ALA A 34 18.00 -13.92 -18.60
N ILE A 35 18.15 -14.55 -17.42
CA ILE A 35 17.61 -15.87 -17.14
C ILE A 35 16.08 -15.85 -17.20
N LEU A 36 15.42 -14.90 -16.55
CA LEU A 36 13.96 -14.78 -16.59
C LEU A 36 13.47 -14.54 -18.02
N TYR A 37 14.14 -13.66 -18.75
CA TYR A 37 13.81 -13.39 -20.16
C TYR A 37 13.91 -14.64 -21.01
N LEU A 38 14.95 -15.44 -20.83
CA LEU A 38 15.16 -16.70 -21.55
C LEU A 38 14.09 -17.73 -21.17
N VAL A 39 13.79 -17.88 -19.88
CA VAL A 39 12.76 -18.82 -19.40
C VAL A 39 11.39 -18.47 -19.98
N PHE A 40 10.98 -17.21 -19.92
CA PHE A 40 9.68 -16.78 -20.45
C PHE A 40 9.64 -16.80 -21.98
N SER A 41 10.74 -16.50 -22.66
CA SER A 41 10.86 -16.58 -24.11
C SER A 41 10.62 -18.01 -24.64
N LEU A 42 11.06 -19.01 -23.88
CA LEU A 42 10.93 -20.42 -24.26
C LEU A 42 9.58 -21.03 -23.88
N ASN A 43 8.96 -20.57 -22.78
CA ASN A 43 7.78 -21.22 -22.21
C ASN A 43 6.46 -20.44 -22.39
N ALA A 44 6.50 -19.15 -22.78
CA ALA A 44 5.29 -18.34 -22.89
C ALA A 44 5.04 -17.88 -24.35
N PRO A 45 4.01 -18.42 -25.04
CA PRO A 45 3.65 -17.98 -26.37
C PRO A 45 3.30 -16.48 -26.39
N GLY A 46 3.96 -15.73 -27.26
CA GLY A 46 3.72 -14.26 -27.37
C GLY A 46 4.58 -13.39 -26.45
N PHE A 47 5.45 -13.96 -25.62
CA PHE A 47 6.37 -13.17 -24.76
C PHE A 47 7.29 -12.26 -25.58
N ILE A 48 7.74 -12.70 -26.76
CA ILE A 48 8.62 -11.96 -27.69
C ILE A 48 7.84 -10.96 -28.55
N SER A 49 6.51 -10.90 -28.47
CA SER A 49 5.73 -9.96 -29.26
C SER A 49 6.12 -8.49 -28.97
N LEU A 50 6.11 -7.65 -30.01
CA LEU A 50 6.53 -6.25 -29.91
C LEU A 50 5.74 -5.47 -28.84
N ASN A 51 4.45 -5.77 -28.73
CA ASN A 51 3.58 -5.16 -27.73
C ASN A 51 3.99 -5.54 -26.28
N ASN A 52 4.37 -6.80 -26.06
CA ASN A 52 4.83 -7.24 -24.75
C ASN A 52 6.21 -6.66 -24.42
N GLN A 53 7.12 -6.57 -25.40
CA GLN A 53 8.44 -5.96 -25.21
C GLN A 53 8.33 -4.49 -24.83
N MET A 54 7.42 -3.74 -25.47
CA MET A 54 7.16 -2.34 -25.11
C MET A 54 6.56 -2.19 -23.71
N ASN A 55 5.77 -3.14 -23.24
CA ASN A 55 5.25 -3.15 -21.89
C ASN A 55 6.35 -3.43 -20.84
N VAL A 56 7.25 -4.37 -21.14
CA VAL A 56 8.42 -4.65 -20.28
C VAL A 56 9.35 -3.43 -20.20
N LEU A 57 9.66 -2.79 -21.32
CA LEU A 57 10.48 -1.58 -21.37
C LEU A 57 9.87 -0.42 -20.55
N ARG A 58 8.56 -0.21 -20.62
CA ARG A 58 7.88 0.81 -19.79
C ARG A 58 7.94 0.52 -18.31
N GLY A 59 7.98 -0.76 -17.90
CA GLY A 59 8.10 -1.17 -16.50
C GLY A 59 9.50 -1.01 -15.90
N VAL A 60 10.55 -0.94 -16.72
CA VAL A 60 11.96 -0.95 -16.26
C VAL A 60 12.42 0.42 -15.73
N PHE A 61 11.82 1.52 -16.19
CA PHE A 61 12.26 2.86 -15.80
C PHE A 61 11.55 3.40 -14.56
N ASN A 62 12.25 3.43 -13.43
CA ASN A 62 11.85 4.07 -12.15
C ASN A 62 10.54 3.55 -11.56
N VAL A 63 10.55 2.31 -11.04
CA VAL A 63 9.39 1.75 -10.33
C VAL A 63 9.19 2.49 -9.00
N PRO A 64 8.21 3.40 -8.85
CA PRO A 64 7.89 3.99 -7.57
C PRO A 64 7.54 2.90 -6.57
N SER A 65 7.85 3.09 -5.29
CA SER A 65 7.53 2.12 -4.22
C SER A 65 6.06 1.69 -4.23
N PHE A 66 5.17 2.59 -4.62
CA PHE A 66 3.74 2.33 -4.81
C PHE A 66 3.48 1.24 -5.87
N VAL A 67 4.17 1.28 -7.01
CA VAL A 67 4.02 0.28 -8.09
C VAL A 67 4.58 -1.08 -7.65
N ALA A 68 5.70 -1.09 -6.92
CA ALA A 68 6.28 -2.31 -6.37
C ALA A 68 5.32 -3.00 -5.37
N THR A 69 4.66 -2.22 -4.50
CA THR A 69 3.67 -2.77 -3.55
C THR A 69 2.40 -3.26 -4.24
N LEU A 70 1.92 -2.58 -5.29
CA LEU A 70 0.80 -3.05 -6.11
C LEU A 70 1.15 -4.34 -6.87
N GLY A 71 2.37 -4.43 -7.39
CA GLY A 71 2.85 -5.65 -8.05
C GLY A 71 2.89 -6.84 -7.09
N LEU A 72 3.43 -6.64 -5.89
CA LEU A 72 3.45 -7.68 -4.84
C LEU A 72 2.03 -8.09 -4.41
N TRP A 73 1.14 -7.13 -4.21
CA TRP A 73 -0.26 -7.38 -3.89
C TRP A 73 -0.95 -8.22 -4.99
N SER A 74 -0.77 -7.84 -6.26
CA SER A 74 -1.34 -8.57 -7.40
C SER A 74 -0.78 -10.00 -7.49
N ALA A 75 0.53 -10.17 -7.27
CA ALA A 75 1.18 -11.48 -7.27
C ALA A 75 0.65 -12.39 -6.15
N LEU A 76 0.55 -11.87 -4.91
CA LEU A 76 0.02 -12.63 -3.78
C LEU A 76 -1.45 -13.03 -4.00
N ARG A 77 -2.25 -12.12 -4.53
CA ARG A 77 -3.64 -12.40 -4.88
C ARG A 77 -3.75 -13.46 -5.98
N GLY A 78 -2.97 -13.32 -7.06
CA GLY A 78 -2.92 -14.29 -8.15
C GLY A 78 -2.51 -15.68 -7.65
N MET A 79 -1.54 -15.74 -6.73
CA MET A 79 -1.11 -17.00 -6.09
C MET A 79 -2.24 -17.61 -5.25
N GLY A 80 -2.95 -16.82 -4.46
CA GLY A 80 -4.10 -17.27 -3.68
C GLY A 80 -5.22 -17.84 -4.57
N LEU A 81 -5.57 -17.14 -5.64
CA LEU A 81 -6.57 -17.61 -6.62
C LEU A 81 -6.11 -18.88 -7.34
N PHE A 82 -4.84 -18.96 -7.70
CA PHE A 82 -4.27 -20.16 -8.34
C PHE A 82 -4.33 -21.37 -7.40
N MET A 83 -3.94 -21.23 -6.14
CA MET A 83 -3.95 -22.32 -5.15
C MET A 83 -5.37 -22.82 -4.82
N THR A 84 -6.38 -21.94 -4.88
CA THR A 84 -7.77 -22.28 -4.57
C THR A 84 -8.63 -22.54 -5.82
N ASN A 85 -8.04 -22.52 -7.03
CA ASN A 85 -8.78 -22.54 -8.30
C ASN A 85 -9.88 -21.48 -8.36
N ALA A 86 -9.65 -20.33 -7.75
CA ALA A 86 -10.57 -19.20 -7.60
C ALA A 86 -11.89 -19.57 -6.86
N LEU A 87 -11.93 -20.70 -6.19
CA LEU A 87 -13.09 -21.13 -5.40
C LEU A 87 -12.89 -20.77 -3.93
N PRO A 88 -13.96 -20.43 -3.20
CA PRO A 88 -13.92 -20.31 -1.75
C PRO A 88 -13.57 -21.68 -1.12
N VAL A 89 -12.65 -21.68 -0.18
CA VAL A 89 -12.28 -22.87 0.60
C VAL A 89 -13.11 -22.83 1.88
N PRO A 90 -14.07 -23.75 2.09
CA PRO A 90 -14.85 -23.79 3.31
C PRO A 90 -13.91 -24.01 4.51
N ILE A 91 -14.27 -23.42 5.63
CA ILE A 91 -13.57 -23.61 6.90
C ILE A 91 -14.39 -24.62 7.69
N ASP A 92 -13.74 -25.67 8.17
CA ASP A 92 -14.37 -26.64 9.05
C ASP A 92 -14.84 -25.96 10.35
N GLU A 93 -15.84 -26.54 10.99
CA GLU A 93 -16.42 -26.04 12.24
C GLU A 93 -15.31 -25.80 13.27
N ASN A 94 -15.19 -24.55 13.72
CA ASN A 94 -14.19 -24.13 14.69
C ASN A 94 -14.80 -23.11 15.63
N GLU A 95 -14.95 -23.47 16.90
CA GLU A 95 -15.58 -22.65 17.93
C GLU A 95 -15.06 -21.22 17.99
N VAL A 96 -13.75 -21.03 17.77
CA VAL A 96 -13.11 -19.70 17.79
C VAL A 96 -13.53 -18.85 16.60
N LEU A 97 -13.56 -19.44 15.39
CA LEU A 97 -13.98 -18.73 14.17
C LEU A 97 -15.47 -18.45 14.18
N ASP A 98 -16.28 -19.40 14.66
CA ASP A 98 -17.72 -19.22 14.80
C ASP A 98 -18.05 -18.11 15.79
N TRP A 99 -17.32 -18.03 16.91
CA TRP A 99 -17.44 -16.91 17.84
C TRP A 99 -17.02 -15.58 17.22
N LEU A 100 -15.89 -15.53 16.48
CA LEU A 100 -15.41 -14.31 15.80
C LEU A 100 -16.35 -13.83 14.71
N GLY A 101 -16.99 -14.75 13.99
CA GLY A 101 -17.99 -14.46 12.95
C GLY A 101 -19.39 -14.17 13.50
N GLY A 102 -19.61 -14.53 14.77
CA GLY A 102 -20.90 -14.47 15.46
C GLY A 102 -21.24 -13.09 16.04
N GLN A 103 -22.22 -13.10 16.95
CA GLN A 103 -22.72 -11.92 17.67
C GLN A 103 -22.59 -12.14 19.18
N PHE A 104 -22.17 -11.10 19.87
CA PHE A 104 -22.15 -11.04 21.33
C PHE A 104 -23.12 -9.95 21.78
N LEU A 105 -24.13 -10.30 22.57
CA LEU A 105 -25.22 -9.39 23.01
C LEU A 105 -25.91 -8.65 21.85
N GLY A 106 -26.10 -9.32 20.70
CA GLY A 106 -26.75 -8.72 19.54
C GLY A 106 -25.85 -7.80 18.69
N VAL A 107 -24.56 -7.64 19.07
CA VAL A 107 -23.57 -6.85 18.31
C VAL A 107 -22.57 -7.81 17.66
N PRO A 108 -22.23 -7.64 16.37
CA PRO A 108 -21.20 -8.45 15.74
C PRO A 108 -19.85 -8.33 16.48
N VAL A 109 -19.22 -9.47 16.76
CA VAL A 109 -17.92 -9.50 17.46
C VAL A 109 -16.85 -8.67 16.71
N SER A 110 -16.90 -8.68 15.37
CA SER A 110 -16.03 -7.84 14.54
C SER A 110 -16.19 -6.34 14.83
N ALA A 111 -17.40 -5.87 15.13
CA ALA A 111 -17.65 -4.48 15.50
C ALA A 111 -17.08 -4.13 16.88
N LEU A 112 -17.17 -5.04 17.84
CA LEU A 112 -16.56 -4.87 19.16
C LEU A 112 -15.05 -4.80 19.07
N ILE A 113 -14.43 -5.69 18.31
CA ILE A 113 -12.97 -5.66 18.04
C ILE A 113 -12.57 -4.34 17.38
N MET A 114 -13.32 -3.87 16.40
CA MET A 114 -13.09 -2.57 15.76
C MET A 114 -13.10 -1.42 16.78
N ILE A 115 -14.10 -1.37 17.67
CA ILE A 115 -14.21 -0.33 18.70
C ILE A 115 -13.01 -0.36 19.64
N VAL A 116 -12.61 -1.55 20.10
CA VAL A 116 -11.46 -1.73 21.00
C VAL A 116 -10.16 -1.28 20.31
N LEU A 117 -9.93 -1.72 19.08
CA LEU A 117 -8.77 -1.32 18.29
C LEU A 117 -8.78 0.19 18.02
N PHE A 118 -9.92 0.77 17.67
CA PHE A 118 -10.05 2.20 17.46
C PHE A 118 -9.67 2.99 18.71
N ALA A 119 -10.21 2.62 19.87
CA ALA A 119 -9.90 3.25 21.17
C ALA A 119 -8.40 3.14 21.49
N LEU A 120 -7.81 1.95 21.26
CA LEU A 120 -6.39 1.69 21.45
C LEU A 120 -5.53 2.62 20.57
N PHE A 121 -5.85 2.71 19.27
CA PHE A 121 -5.07 3.54 18.35
C PHE A 121 -5.30 5.04 18.57
N VAL A 122 -6.47 5.48 19.02
CA VAL A 122 -6.70 6.85 19.47
C VAL A 122 -5.80 7.17 20.67
N PHE A 123 -5.71 6.25 21.64
CA PHE A 123 -4.81 6.41 22.78
C PHE A 123 -3.35 6.46 22.34
N ILE A 124 -2.90 5.51 21.51
CA ILE A 124 -1.53 5.46 21.00
C ILE A 124 -1.18 6.75 20.25
N SER A 125 -2.04 7.22 19.36
CA SER A 125 -1.77 8.39 18.52
C SER A 125 -1.69 9.69 19.31
N ARG A 126 -2.51 9.82 20.37
CA ARG A 126 -2.60 11.08 21.15
C ARG A 126 -1.72 11.11 22.37
N LYS A 127 -1.50 9.97 23.03
CA LYS A 127 -0.89 9.90 24.36
C LYS A 127 0.52 9.32 24.37
N THR A 128 0.98 8.64 23.31
CA THR A 128 2.30 8.01 23.30
C THR A 128 3.36 8.80 22.51
N ALA A 129 4.64 8.55 22.82
CA ALA A 129 5.76 9.08 22.06
C ALA A 129 5.79 8.53 20.63
N PHE A 130 5.33 7.28 20.43
CA PHE A 130 5.23 6.67 19.12
C PHE A 130 4.26 7.42 18.22
N GLY A 131 3.05 7.74 18.69
CA GLY A 131 2.08 8.52 17.93
C GLY A 131 2.64 9.88 17.51
N ARG A 132 3.29 10.62 18.44
CA ARG A 132 3.95 11.88 18.09
C ARG A 132 5.05 11.72 17.03
N SER A 133 5.85 10.67 17.13
CA SER A 133 6.91 10.35 16.16
C SER A 133 6.35 10.04 14.77
N VAL A 134 5.20 9.35 14.69
CA VAL A 134 4.51 9.06 13.42
C VAL A 134 4.12 10.36 12.70
N PHE A 135 3.50 11.30 13.40
CA PHE A 135 3.13 12.60 12.82
C PHE A 135 4.36 13.46 12.47
N ALA A 136 5.40 13.45 13.29
CA ALA A 136 6.64 14.17 13.02
C ALA A 136 7.35 13.66 11.76
N VAL A 137 7.51 12.33 11.64
CA VAL A 137 8.12 11.67 10.46
C VAL A 137 7.27 11.88 9.21
N GLY A 138 5.94 11.82 9.34
CA GLY A 138 5.02 12.09 8.23
C GLY A 138 5.07 13.55 7.76
N GLY A 139 5.29 14.51 8.66
CA GLY A 139 5.38 15.93 8.33
C GLY A 139 6.70 16.32 7.65
N ASN A 140 7.81 15.90 8.22
CA ASN A 140 9.15 16.08 7.62
C ASN A 140 10.13 15.05 8.22
N ALA A 141 10.44 14.04 7.44
CA ALA A 141 11.31 12.95 7.88
C ALA A 141 12.75 13.44 8.20
N THR A 142 13.27 14.40 7.44
CA THR A 142 14.61 14.95 7.65
C THR A 142 14.67 15.76 8.96
N ALA A 143 13.70 16.63 9.19
CA ALA A 143 13.62 17.39 10.43
C ALA A 143 13.43 16.47 11.64
N ALA A 144 12.58 15.45 11.54
CA ALA A 144 12.38 14.45 12.60
C ALA A 144 13.68 13.71 12.93
N GLN A 145 14.48 13.36 11.93
CA GLN A 145 15.78 12.72 12.12
C GLN A 145 16.78 13.64 12.84
N LEU A 146 16.82 14.91 12.48
CA LEU A 146 17.65 15.91 13.16
C LEU A 146 17.24 16.11 14.63
N CYS A 147 15.98 15.92 14.95
CA CYS A 147 15.46 15.91 16.33
C CYS A 147 15.67 14.58 17.07
N GLY A 148 16.49 13.66 16.54
CA GLY A 148 16.82 12.39 17.18
C GLY A 148 15.79 11.26 17.00
N ILE A 149 14.75 11.45 16.16
CA ILE A 149 13.76 10.40 15.90
C ILE A 149 14.32 9.40 14.89
N ASN A 150 14.37 8.12 15.25
CA ASN A 150 14.78 7.07 14.32
C ASN A 150 13.68 6.78 13.28
N VAL A 151 13.74 7.48 12.15
CA VAL A 151 12.77 7.39 11.05
C VAL A 151 12.60 5.96 10.54
N ARG A 152 13.70 5.19 10.46
CA ARG A 152 13.65 3.79 9.99
C ARG A 152 12.83 2.90 10.92
N ARG A 153 13.04 3.02 12.24
CA ARG A 153 12.27 2.26 13.24
C ARG A 153 10.80 2.61 13.21
N VAL A 154 10.46 3.90 13.12
CA VAL A 154 9.08 4.37 13.03
C VAL A 154 8.40 3.79 11.80
N ARG A 155 9.04 3.83 10.62
CA ARG A 155 8.47 3.25 9.38
C ARG A 155 8.28 1.74 9.50
N ILE A 156 9.26 0.99 10.00
CA ILE A 156 9.14 -0.45 10.18
C ILE A 156 7.95 -0.77 11.09
N LEU A 157 7.81 -0.09 12.23
CA LEU A 157 6.70 -0.31 13.16
C LEU A 157 5.33 -0.01 12.52
N ILE A 158 5.22 1.07 11.74
CA ILE A 158 3.96 1.40 11.03
C ILE A 158 3.59 0.29 10.05
N PHE A 159 4.53 -0.18 9.22
CA PHE A 159 4.25 -1.24 8.26
C PHE A 159 3.94 -2.58 8.95
N THR A 160 4.64 -2.92 10.04
CA THR A 160 4.36 -4.11 10.84
C THR A 160 2.95 -4.05 11.45
N LEU A 161 2.56 -2.92 12.04
CA LEU A 161 1.21 -2.72 12.57
C LEU A 161 0.13 -2.77 11.49
N SER A 162 0.39 -2.17 10.34
CA SER A 162 -0.53 -2.25 9.20
C SER A 162 -0.74 -3.67 8.71
N GLY A 163 0.34 -4.45 8.57
CA GLY A 163 0.26 -5.86 8.19
C GLY A 163 -0.47 -6.72 9.22
N LEU A 164 -0.22 -6.48 10.51
CA LEU A 164 -0.89 -7.18 11.60
C LEU A 164 -2.41 -6.89 11.60
N LEU A 165 -2.81 -5.63 11.44
CA LEU A 165 -4.21 -5.25 11.36
C LEU A 165 -4.90 -5.82 10.10
N ALA A 166 -4.19 -5.88 8.98
CA ALA A 166 -4.69 -6.51 7.77
C ALA A 166 -4.92 -8.02 7.98
N ALA A 167 -4.01 -8.71 8.66
CA ALA A 167 -4.17 -10.12 9.00
C ALA A 167 -5.38 -10.36 9.92
N VAL A 168 -5.55 -9.54 10.97
CA VAL A 168 -6.73 -9.60 11.85
C VAL A 168 -8.02 -9.39 11.05
N THR A 169 -8.04 -8.40 10.16
CA THR A 169 -9.21 -8.13 9.31
C THR A 169 -9.50 -9.31 8.38
N GLY A 170 -8.46 -9.93 7.81
CA GLY A 170 -8.60 -11.13 6.97
C GLY A 170 -9.21 -12.30 7.72
N ILE A 171 -8.78 -12.56 8.96
CA ILE A 171 -9.35 -13.60 9.82
C ILE A 171 -10.82 -13.31 10.15
N LEU A 172 -11.14 -12.07 10.51
CA LEU A 172 -12.52 -11.67 10.81
C LEU A 172 -13.44 -11.80 9.58
N LEU A 173 -12.91 -11.48 8.40
CA LEU A 173 -13.65 -11.63 7.16
C LEU A 173 -13.89 -13.10 6.81
N ALA A 174 -12.87 -13.96 6.97
CA ALA A 174 -12.99 -15.40 6.75
C ALA A 174 -13.97 -16.04 7.74
N ALA A 175 -13.90 -15.67 9.02
CA ALA A 175 -14.85 -16.09 10.04
C ALA A 175 -16.30 -15.69 9.70
N ARG A 176 -16.50 -14.45 9.24
CA ARG A 176 -17.83 -13.96 8.83
C ARG A 176 -18.40 -14.67 7.60
N LEU A 177 -17.53 -15.06 6.65
CA LEU A 177 -17.93 -15.73 5.41
C LEU A 177 -18.02 -17.26 5.56
N GLY A 178 -17.51 -17.84 6.65
CA GLY A 178 -17.34 -19.28 6.83
C GLY A 178 -16.40 -19.92 5.81
N SER A 179 -15.59 -19.11 5.13
CA SER A 179 -14.71 -19.58 4.06
C SER A 179 -13.52 -18.65 3.83
N GLY A 180 -12.38 -19.24 3.48
CA GLY A 180 -11.23 -18.53 2.92
C GLY A 180 -11.46 -18.23 1.45
N ASN A 181 -11.57 -16.96 1.07
CA ASN A 181 -11.83 -16.56 -0.31
C ASN A 181 -10.79 -15.51 -0.75
N ALA A 182 -9.90 -15.91 -1.66
CA ALA A 182 -8.89 -15.02 -2.23
C ALA A 182 -9.47 -13.86 -3.06
N GLY A 183 -10.71 -14.00 -3.54
CA GLY A 183 -11.46 -12.96 -4.24
C GLY A 183 -12.22 -11.99 -3.32
N ALA A 184 -12.38 -12.32 -2.04
CA ALA A 184 -12.99 -11.43 -1.06
C ALA A 184 -12.18 -10.15 -0.91
N ALA A 185 -12.77 -9.07 -0.45
CA ALA A 185 -12.10 -7.80 -0.23
C ALA A 185 -11.43 -7.18 -1.49
N ASN A 186 -11.87 -7.55 -2.70
CA ASN A 186 -11.36 -6.92 -3.92
C ASN A 186 -11.78 -5.45 -3.99
N GLY A 187 -10.78 -4.55 -4.08
CA GLY A 187 -11.02 -3.11 -4.10
C GLY A 187 -11.17 -2.46 -2.72
N LEU A 188 -11.12 -3.24 -1.63
CA LEU A 188 -11.21 -2.72 -0.26
C LEU A 188 -10.09 -1.70 0.03
N GLU A 189 -8.90 -1.90 -0.55
CA GLU A 189 -7.78 -0.99 -0.46
C GLU A 189 -8.14 0.42 -0.96
N PHE A 190 -8.89 0.51 -2.03
CA PHE A 190 -9.35 1.79 -2.58
C PHE A 190 -10.43 2.44 -1.71
N ASP A 191 -11.34 1.65 -1.15
CA ASP A 191 -12.35 2.13 -0.21
C ASP A 191 -11.69 2.71 1.06
N VAL A 192 -10.66 2.04 1.58
CA VAL A 192 -9.90 2.50 2.74
C VAL A 192 -9.15 3.80 2.43
N ILE A 193 -8.49 3.90 1.27
CA ILE A 193 -7.81 5.13 0.86
C ILE A 193 -8.82 6.27 0.73
N ALA A 194 -9.97 6.03 0.08
CA ALA A 194 -11.03 7.01 -0.06
C ALA A 194 -11.54 7.48 1.31
N ALA A 195 -11.82 6.56 2.23
CA ALA A 195 -12.29 6.85 3.57
C ALA A 195 -11.28 7.71 4.37
N VAL A 196 -10.00 7.39 4.30
CA VAL A 196 -8.92 8.13 4.96
C VAL A 196 -8.79 9.54 4.40
N VAL A 197 -8.90 9.71 3.07
CA VAL A 197 -8.81 11.00 2.39
C VAL A 197 -10.04 11.86 2.65
N VAL A 198 -11.25 11.29 2.53
CA VAL A 198 -12.51 11.95 2.90
C VAL A 198 -12.52 12.37 4.36
N GLY A 199 -11.93 11.53 5.23
CA GLY A 199 -11.73 11.82 6.65
C GLY A 199 -10.71 12.94 6.96
N GLY A 200 -10.12 13.58 5.94
CA GLY A 200 -9.23 14.73 6.08
C GLY A 200 -7.78 14.40 6.40
N THR A 201 -7.36 13.16 6.22
CA THR A 201 -5.95 12.79 6.35
C THR A 201 -5.19 13.19 5.09
N ALA A 202 -4.08 13.91 5.25
CA ALA A 202 -3.26 14.37 4.15
C ALA A 202 -2.45 13.21 3.53
N LEU A 203 -2.55 13.02 2.22
CA LEU A 203 -1.75 12.03 1.48
C LEU A 203 -0.24 12.33 1.55
N SER A 204 0.13 13.58 1.72
CA SER A 204 1.52 13.99 1.94
C SER A 204 2.08 13.60 3.30
N GLY A 205 1.25 13.12 4.23
CA GLY A 205 1.61 12.75 5.59
C GLY A 205 1.58 13.92 6.59
N GLY A 206 1.87 13.61 7.86
CA GLY A 206 2.01 14.57 8.96
C GLY A 206 0.73 15.19 9.49
N ARG A 207 -0.40 15.03 8.82
CA ARG A 207 -1.72 15.56 9.23
C ARG A 207 -2.79 14.49 9.03
N GLY A 208 -3.63 14.32 10.05
CA GLY A 208 -4.76 13.39 10.00
C GLY A 208 -5.42 13.25 11.36
N SER A 209 -6.60 12.66 11.37
CA SER A 209 -7.37 12.38 12.58
C SER A 209 -8.03 11.03 12.47
N LEU A 210 -7.88 10.18 13.50
CA LEU A 210 -8.56 8.89 13.55
C LEU A 210 -10.09 9.06 13.58
N PHE A 211 -10.60 10.09 14.26
CA PHE A 211 -12.03 10.41 14.23
C PHE A 211 -12.50 10.84 12.84
N GLY A 212 -11.69 11.66 12.14
CA GLY A 212 -11.96 11.99 10.74
C GLY A 212 -12.00 10.74 9.87
N THR A 213 -11.03 9.85 10.02
CA THR A 213 -10.99 8.56 9.29
C THR A 213 -12.23 7.71 9.60
N LEU A 214 -12.67 7.62 10.87
CA LEU A 214 -13.89 6.91 11.24
C LEU A 214 -15.13 7.48 10.52
N LEU A 215 -15.27 8.79 10.50
CA LEU A 215 -16.36 9.44 9.76
C LEU A 215 -16.26 9.20 8.25
N GLY A 216 -15.05 9.21 7.69
CA GLY A 216 -14.83 8.87 6.29
C GLY A 216 -15.23 7.42 5.97
N VAL A 217 -14.87 6.46 6.83
CA VAL A 217 -15.32 5.06 6.70
C VAL A 217 -16.84 4.97 6.73
N LEU A 218 -17.51 5.66 7.66
CA LEU A 218 -18.97 5.67 7.73
C LEU A 218 -19.60 6.22 6.44
N VAL A 219 -19.07 7.32 5.90
CA VAL A 219 -19.56 7.88 4.63
C VAL A 219 -19.42 6.88 3.48
N ILE A 220 -18.25 6.30 3.28
CA ILE A 220 -18.01 5.35 2.19
C ILE A 220 -18.90 4.10 2.35
N THR A 221 -19.03 3.59 3.58
CA THR A 221 -19.88 2.42 3.87
C THR A 221 -21.36 2.71 3.64
N LEU A 222 -21.85 3.89 4.05
CA LEU A 222 -23.23 4.31 3.83
C LEU A 222 -23.55 4.44 2.35
N ILE A 223 -22.64 5.03 1.56
CA ILE A 223 -22.81 5.11 0.11
C ILE A 223 -22.84 3.71 -0.50
N GLY A 224 -21.88 2.86 -0.16
CA GLY A 224 -21.85 1.47 -0.65
C GLY A 224 -23.11 0.70 -0.32
N ASN A 225 -23.56 0.74 0.93
CA ASN A 225 -24.80 0.09 1.37
C ASN A 225 -26.05 0.67 0.68
N GLY A 226 -26.12 1.98 0.53
CA GLY A 226 -27.22 2.63 -0.18
C GLY A 226 -27.33 2.18 -1.64
N LEU A 227 -26.20 2.07 -2.35
CA LEU A 227 -26.17 1.58 -3.72
C LEU A 227 -26.65 0.13 -3.84
N VAL A 228 -26.29 -0.73 -2.86
CA VAL A 228 -26.77 -2.12 -2.79
C VAL A 228 -28.31 -2.15 -2.58
N LEU A 229 -28.83 -1.37 -1.63
CA LEU A 229 -30.27 -1.31 -1.34
C LEU A 229 -31.09 -0.76 -2.50
N LEU A 230 -30.52 0.12 -3.32
CA LEU A 230 -31.14 0.61 -4.56
C LEU A 230 -31.09 -0.41 -5.71
N GLY A 231 -30.55 -1.60 -5.50
CA GLY A 231 -30.43 -2.65 -6.51
C GLY A 231 -29.44 -2.33 -7.63
N ILE A 232 -28.52 -1.40 -7.40
CA ILE A 232 -27.53 -0.99 -8.39
C ILE A 232 -26.51 -2.11 -8.58
N ASN A 233 -26.26 -2.46 -9.86
CA ASN A 233 -25.31 -3.51 -10.22
C ASN A 233 -23.91 -3.25 -9.65
N SER A 234 -23.26 -4.30 -9.17
CA SER A 234 -21.91 -4.26 -8.56
C SER A 234 -20.85 -3.63 -9.48
N PHE A 235 -20.97 -3.77 -10.80
CA PHE A 235 -20.07 -3.13 -11.74
C PHE A 235 -20.20 -1.60 -11.73
N PHE A 236 -21.45 -1.10 -11.65
CA PHE A 236 -21.68 0.35 -11.55
C PHE A 236 -21.23 0.90 -10.19
N GLN A 237 -21.36 0.11 -9.12
CA GLN A 237 -20.82 0.48 -7.81
C GLN A 237 -19.29 0.73 -7.86
N GLN A 238 -18.54 -0.06 -8.67
CA GLN A 238 -17.10 0.17 -8.86
C GLN A 238 -16.82 1.52 -9.56
N VAL A 239 -17.65 1.91 -10.53
CA VAL A 239 -17.54 3.21 -11.19
C VAL A 239 -17.76 4.34 -10.17
N VAL A 240 -18.81 4.24 -9.36
CA VAL A 240 -19.12 5.23 -8.31
C VAL A 240 -17.97 5.35 -7.30
N ARG A 241 -17.41 4.24 -6.85
CA ARG A 241 -16.22 4.23 -5.97
C ARG A 241 -15.05 4.97 -6.59
N GLY A 242 -14.74 4.68 -7.87
CA GLY A 242 -13.67 5.37 -8.59
C GLY A 242 -13.88 6.88 -8.65
N VAL A 243 -15.09 7.33 -8.94
CA VAL A 243 -15.44 8.76 -8.96
C VAL A 243 -15.28 9.39 -7.57
N ILE A 244 -15.75 8.72 -6.51
CA ILE A 244 -15.62 9.22 -5.13
C ILE A 244 -14.15 9.40 -4.76
N ILE A 245 -13.28 8.45 -5.11
CA ILE A 245 -11.84 8.54 -4.83
C ILE A 245 -11.25 9.78 -5.52
N VAL A 246 -11.54 9.97 -6.81
CA VAL A 246 -11.01 11.11 -7.57
C VAL A 246 -11.48 12.43 -6.97
N VAL A 247 -12.77 12.55 -6.67
CA VAL A 247 -13.35 13.75 -6.06
C VAL A 247 -12.75 14.01 -4.67
N ALA A 248 -12.59 12.97 -3.85
CA ALA A 248 -12.00 13.10 -2.52
C ALA A 248 -10.55 13.58 -2.57
N VAL A 249 -9.75 13.01 -3.47
CA VAL A 249 -8.34 13.40 -3.66
C VAL A 249 -8.25 14.85 -4.17
N LEU A 250 -9.06 15.23 -5.15
CA LEU A 250 -9.10 16.60 -5.67
C LEU A 250 -9.50 17.60 -4.57
N ALA A 251 -10.52 17.28 -3.79
CA ALA A 251 -10.95 18.11 -2.67
C ALA A 251 -9.83 18.29 -1.63
N ASN A 252 -9.14 17.20 -1.28
CA ASN A 252 -8.01 17.24 -0.34
C ASN A 252 -6.85 18.11 -0.85
N ILE A 253 -6.50 18.00 -2.13
CA ILE A 253 -5.45 18.81 -2.75
C ILE A 253 -5.83 20.30 -2.71
N LEU A 254 -7.06 20.63 -3.11
CA LEU A 254 -7.54 22.03 -3.13
C LEU A 254 -7.57 22.65 -1.73
N LEU A 255 -8.03 21.92 -0.73
CA LEU A 255 -8.06 22.37 0.66
C LEU A 255 -6.64 22.58 1.22
N THR A 256 -5.72 21.69 0.91
CA THR A 256 -4.32 21.80 1.34
C THR A 256 -3.62 23.00 0.71
N GLN A 257 -3.87 23.28 -0.57
CA GLN A 257 -3.30 24.43 -1.28
C GLN A 257 -3.85 25.77 -0.72
N ARG A 258 -5.14 25.85 -0.39
CA ARG A 258 -5.74 27.05 0.23
C ARG A 258 -5.16 27.32 1.61
N SER A 259 -4.96 26.29 2.42
CA SER A 259 -4.34 26.42 3.76
C SER A 259 -2.89 26.90 3.70
N SER A 260 -2.15 26.55 2.65
CA SER A 260 -0.78 27.03 2.42
C SER A 260 -0.71 28.50 1.97
N LYS A 261 -1.68 28.95 1.17
CA LYS A 261 -1.76 30.38 0.73
C LYS A 261 -2.21 31.33 1.83
N ALA A 262 -3.02 30.86 2.77
CA ALA A 262 -3.50 31.69 3.89
C ALA A 262 -2.43 31.92 4.99
N LYS A 263 -1.30 31.22 4.94
CA LYS A 263 -0.19 31.36 5.89
C LYS A 263 1.00 32.18 5.35
N ARG A 264 0.92 32.65 4.12
CA ARG A 264 1.85 33.63 3.51
C ARG A 264 1.22 35.03 3.53
#